data_0269fd54b61e95042ba781042e99de7b
#
_entry.id   0269fd54b61e95042ba781042e99de7b
#
_cell.length_a   1.000
_cell.length_b   1.000
_cell.length_c   1.000
_cell.angle_alpha   90.00
_cell.angle_beta   90.00
_cell.angle_gamma   90.00
#
_symmetry.space_group_name_H-M   'P 1'
#
loop_
_entity.id
_entity.type
_entity.pdbx_description
1 polymer ?
#
loop_
_entity_poly.entity_id
_entity_poly.type
_entity_poly.pdbx_seq_one_letter_code
_entity_poly.pdbx_strand_id
1 'polypeptide(L)'
;DGHAIINTGIMLERLSNGYIPVGWHRVAADPEAPGERYSVVQFCHPTPWTILAPIEACITTDNPQRYTGIEAGDLLDQVLWQINLVEDGRRVS
;
A
#
# COMPACT_ATOMS: atom_id res chain seq x y z
N ASP A 1 24.02 3.67 -4.87
CA ASP A 1 23.86 4.43 -6.13
C ASP A 1 23.53 3.50 -7.28
N GLY A 2 22.65 3.96 -8.17
CA GLY A 2 22.25 3.17 -9.32
C GLY A 2 21.32 2.01 -8.98
N HIS A 3 20.72 1.99 -7.80
CA HIS A 3 19.79 0.96 -7.36
C HIS A 3 18.37 1.49 -7.26
N ALA A 4 17.42 0.59 -7.45
CA ALA A 4 16.02 0.83 -7.21
C ALA A 4 15.51 -0.17 -6.17
N ILE A 5 14.67 0.30 -5.26
CA ILE A 5 14.01 -0.55 -4.27
C ILE A 5 12.54 -0.59 -4.62
N ILE A 6 11.99 -1.79 -4.75
CA ILE A 6 10.58 -1.99 -5.05
C ILE A 6 9.92 -2.62 -3.83
N ASN A 7 8.89 -1.94 -3.32
CA ASN A 7 8.14 -2.42 -2.16
C ASN A 7 6.70 -2.71 -2.55
N THR A 8 6.15 -3.77 -2.00
CA THR A 8 4.75 -4.10 -2.14
C THR A 8 3.91 -3.27 -1.17
N GLY A 9 2.69 -2.92 -1.58
CA GLY A 9 1.80 -2.11 -0.78
C GLY A 9 0.51 -2.80 -0.40
N ILE A 10 -0.35 -2.08 0.30
CA ILE A 10 -1.63 -2.61 0.80
C ILE A 10 -2.63 -2.94 -0.31
N MET A 11 -2.55 -2.26 -1.46
CA MET A 11 -3.44 -2.54 -2.58
C MET A 11 -3.14 -3.91 -3.18
N LEU A 12 -1.86 -4.24 -3.34
CA LEU A 12 -1.45 -5.54 -3.84
C LEU A 12 -1.77 -6.66 -2.84
N GLU A 13 -1.65 -6.38 -1.56
CA GLU A 13 -2.06 -7.33 -0.53
C GLU A 13 -3.56 -7.67 -0.64
N ARG A 14 -4.42 -6.67 -0.86
CA ARG A 14 -5.85 -6.89 -1.07
C ARG A 14 -6.13 -7.69 -2.33
N LEU A 15 -5.53 -7.30 -3.46
CA LEU A 15 -5.73 -7.96 -4.74
C LEU A 15 -5.29 -9.42 -4.70
N SER A 16 -4.22 -9.71 -3.99
CA SER A 16 -3.69 -11.07 -3.84
C SER A 16 -4.32 -11.85 -2.68
N ASN A 17 -5.31 -11.29 -2.02
CA ASN A 17 -5.95 -11.89 -0.84
C ASN A 17 -4.92 -12.26 0.25
N GLY A 18 -3.95 -11.40 0.45
CA GLY A 18 -2.88 -11.59 1.45
C GLY A 18 -1.75 -12.51 1.02
N TYR A 19 -1.82 -13.07 -0.21
CA TYR A 19 -0.75 -13.94 -0.71
C TYR A 19 0.57 -13.16 -0.87
N ILE A 20 0.48 -11.91 -1.33
CA ILE A 20 1.63 -11.01 -1.38
C ILE A 20 1.45 -10.00 -0.24
N PRO A 21 2.16 -10.15 0.87
CA PRO A 21 2.00 -9.26 2.01
C PRO A 21 2.57 -7.87 1.73
N VAL A 22 2.07 -6.89 2.46
CA VAL A 22 2.61 -5.53 2.41
C VAL A 22 4.04 -5.53 2.97
N GLY A 23 4.93 -4.82 2.28
CA GLY A 23 6.32 -4.66 2.72
C GLY A 23 6.45 -3.51 3.71
N TRP A 24 6.18 -3.75 4.98
CA TRP A 24 6.33 -2.74 6.02
C TRP A 24 7.77 -2.28 6.11
N HIS A 25 7.98 -0.99 6.06
CA HIS A 25 9.31 -0.40 6.11
C HIS A 25 9.24 1.00 6.69
N ARG A 26 10.38 1.49 7.11
CA ARG A 26 10.54 2.87 7.55
C ARG A 26 11.91 3.38 7.11
N VAL A 27 12.05 4.68 7.05
CA VAL A 27 13.34 5.31 6.81
C VAL A 27 13.95 5.66 8.16
N ALA A 28 15.17 5.22 8.39
CA ALA A 28 15.91 5.52 9.60
C ALA A 28 17.26 6.14 9.23
N ALA A 29 17.70 7.10 10.05
CA ALA A 29 19.02 7.68 9.87
C ALA A 29 20.10 6.69 10.28
N ASP A 30 21.16 6.61 9.47
CA ASP A 30 22.32 5.79 9.80
C ASP A 30 23.33 6.67 10.59
N PRO A 31 23.54 6.38 11.88
CA PRO A 31 24.48 7.18 12.69
C PRO A 31 25.92 7.06 12.23
N GLU A 32 26.25 6.00 11.48
CA GLU A 32 27.61 5.80 10.96
C GLU A 32 27.82 6.46 9.59
N ALA A 33 26.77 6.93 8.95
CA ALA A 33 26.81 7.62 7.66
C ALA A 33 26.07 8.94 7.75
N PRO A 34 26.55 9.91 8.56
CA PRO A 34 25.90 11.21 8.71
C PRO A 34 25.97 12.01 7.42
N GLY A 35 25.01 12.88 7.21
CA GLY A 35 24.92 13.76 6.06
C GLY A 35 23.58 13.67 5.36
N GLU A 36 23.48 14.37 4.24
CA GLU A 36 22.24 14.41 3.47
C GLU A 36 22.15 13.21 2.54
N ARG A 37 20.93 12.69 2.40
CA ARG A 37 20.60 11.62 1.48
C ARG A 37 19.32 11.95 0.75
N TYR A 38 19.34 11.77 -0.54
CA TYR A 38 18.22 12.06 -1.41
C TYR A 38 17.68 10.78 -2.02
N SER A 39 16.38 10.74 -2.21
CA SER A 39 15.73 9.66 -2.93
C SER A 39 14.56 10.21 -3.75
N VAL A 40 14.22 9.51 -4.81
CA VAL A 40 13.02 9.80 -5.60
C VAL A 40 12.07 8.64 -5.40
N VAL A 41 10.86 8.95 -4.96
CA VAL A 41 9.84 7.94 -4.68
C VAL A 41 8.75 8.03 -5.74
N GLN A 42 8.35 6.89 -6.26
CA GLN A 42 7.22 6.77 -7.17
C GLN A 42 6.22 5.78 -6.60
N PHE A 43 4.97 6.23 -6.45
CA PHE A 43 3.87 5.37 -6.07
C PHE A 43 3.08 4.99 -7.32
N CYS A 44 2.71 3.71 -7.41
CA CYS A 44 1.86 3.21 -8.48
C CYS A 44 0.52 2.80 -7.89
N HIS A 45 -0.56 3.38 -8.43
CA HIS A 45 -1.91 3.03 -8.02
C HIS A 45 -2.77 2.75 -9.26
N PRO A 46 -3.80 1.93 -9.14
CA PRO A 46 -4.83 1.88 -10.16
C PRO A 46 -5.67 3.17 -10.15
N THR A 47 -6.53 3.33 -11.15
CA THR A 47 -7.47 4.47 -11.18
C THR A 47 -8.32 4.49 -9.91
N PRO A 48 -8.74 5.70 -9.44
CA PRO A 48 -9.47 5.81 -8.17
C PRO A 48 -10.76 4.99 -8.12
N TRP A 49 -11.42 4.79 -9.26
CA TRP A 49 -12.68 4.03 -9.34
C TRP A 49 -12.48 2.53 -9.51
N THR A 50 -11.24 2.06 -9.61
CA THR A 50 -10.95 0.62 -9.70
C THR A 50 -11.31 -0.06 -8.38
N ILE A 51 -12.06 -1.14 -8.46
CA ILE A 51 -12.44 -1.93 -7.28
C ILE A 51 -11.29 -2.87 -6.93
N LEU A 52 -10.79 -2.72 -5.72
CA LEU A 52 -9.77 -3.59 -5.16
C LEU A 52 -10.44 -4.72 -4.40
N ALA A 53 -10.68 -5.81 -5.08
CA ALA A 53 -11.22 -7.02 -4.49
C ALA A 53 -10.24 -8.16 -4.74
N PRO A 54 -10.18 -9.17 -3.87
CA PRO A 54 -9.29 -10.30 -4.09
C PRO A 54 -9.56 -10.97 -5.44
N ILE A 55 -8.48 -11.23 -6.18
CA ILE A 55 -8.54 -11.97 -7.44
C ILE A 55 -9.01 -13.40 -7.13
N GLU A 56 -9.97 -13.90 -7.89
CA GLU A 56 -10.59 -15.21 -7.64
C GLU A 56 -9.54 -16.33 -7.51
N ALA A 57 -8.51 -16.30 -8.34
CA ALA A 57 -7.45 -17.31 -8.29
C ALA A 57 -6.67 -17.31 -6.97
N CYS A 58 -6.73 -16.20 -6.21
CA CYS A 58 -6.06 -16.10 -4.91
C CYS A 58 -6.95 -16.51 -3.74
N ILE A 59 -8.21 -16.82 -4.00
CA ILE A 59 -9.15 -17.33 -3.00
C ILE A 59 -9.19 -18.84 -3.12
N THR A 60 -8.72 -19.53 -2.09
CA THR A 60 -8.64 -21.00 -2.08
C THR A 60 -9.20 -21.53 -0.79
N THR A 61 -9.32 -22.86 -0.69
CA THR A 61 -9.76 -23.53 0.54
C THR A 61 -8.81 -23.22 1.70
N ASP A 62 -7.50 -23.17 1.43
CA ASP A 62 -6.47 -22.85 2.42
C ASP A 62 -6.33 -21.36 2.67
N ASN A 63 -6.81 -20.54 1.75
CA ASN A 63 -6.74 -19.07 1.86
C ASN A 63 -8.11 -18.46 1.49
N PRO A 64 -9.11 -18.56 2.39
CA PRO A 64 -10.42 -17.99 2.12
C PRO A 64 -10.36 -16.48 1.97
N GLN A 65 -11.40 -15.90 1.36
CA GLN A 65 -11.46 -14.47 1.12
C GLN A 65 -11.30 -13.68 2.42
N ARG A 66 -10.31 -12.78 2.43
CA ARG A 66 -9.96 -11.96 3.60
C ARG A 66 -10.42 -10.51 3.49
N TYR A 67 -10.68 -10.04 2.28
CA TYR A 67 -10.98 -8.64 2.02
C TYR A 67 -12.26 -8.51 1.21
N THR A 68 -13.00 -7.43 1.46
CA THR A 68 -14.11 -7.02 0.62
C THR A 68 -13.63 -6.05 -0.44
N GLY A 69 -14.44 -5.83 -1.49
CA GLY A 69 -14.11 -4.84 -2.51
C GLY A 69 -14.16 -3.43 -1.96
N ILE A 70 -13.20 -2.61 -2.37
CA ILE A 70 -13.15 -1.18 -2.04
C ILE A 70 -12.59 -0.44 -3.26
N GLU A 71 -13.09 0.76 -3.54
CA GLU A 71 -12.48 1.58 -4.57
C GLU A 71 -11.08 2.02 -4.17
N ALA A 72 -10.14 2.00 -5.13
CA ALA A 72 -8.76 2.36 -4.86
C ALA A 72 -8.62 3.78 -4.30
N GLY A 73 -9.41 4.72 -4.80
CA GLY A 73 -9.43 6.09 -4.29
C GLY A 73 -9.85 6.18 -2.83
N ASP A 74 -10.87 5.42 -2.45
CA ASP A 74 -11.34 5.38 -1.06
C ASP A 74 -10.30 4.78 -0.12
N LEU A 75 -9.64 3.71 -0.54
CA LEU A 75 -8.58 3.11 0.25
C LEU A 75 -7.40 4.08 0.43
N LEU A 76 -7.03 4.78 -0.63
CA LEU A 76 -5.97 5.78 -0.55
C LEU A 76 -6.33 6.91 0.41
N ASP A 77 -7.56 7.44 0.31
CA ASP A 77 -8.02 8.50 1.21
C ASP A 77 -7.99 8.04 2.68
N GLN A 78 -8.39 6.81 2.94
CA GLN A 78 -8.34 6.23 4.29
C GLN A 78 -6.90 6.17 4.82
N VAL A 79 -5.96 5.72 4.00
CA VAL A 79 -4.55 5.67 4.38
C VAL A 79 -4.00 7.07 4.64
N LEU A 80 -4.29 8.02 3.75
CA LEU A 80 -3.83 9.40 3.91
C LEU A 80 -4.41 10.04 5.18
N TRP A 81 -5.65 9.72 5.53
CA TRP A 81 -6.24 10.17 6.79
C TRP A 81 -5.52 9.57 7.99
N GLN A 82 -5.21 8.27 7.95
CA GLN A 82 -4.53 7.58 9.04
C GLN A 82 -3.13 8.16 9.32
N ILE A 83 -2.47 8.67 8.29
CA ILE A 83 -1.15 9.31 8.43
C ILE A 83 -1.22 10.84 8.51
N ASN A 84 -2.43 11.39 8.69
CA ASN A 84 -2.69 12.82 8.90
C ASN A 84 -2.35 13.72 7.72
N LEU A 85 -2.44 13.21 6.48
CA LEU A 85 -2.21 13.99 5.28
C LEU A 85 -3.49 14.58 4.69
N VAL A 86 -4.68 14.13 5.13
CA VAL A 86 -5.97 14.66 4.70
C VAL A 86 -6.87 14.83 5.92
N GLU A 87 -7.90 15.66 5.76
CA GLU A 87 -8.86 15.92 6.82
C GLU A 87 -9.79 14.72 7.07
N ASP A 88 -10.36 14.68 8.27
CA ASP A 88 -11.24 13.62 8.71
C ASP A 88 -12.45 13.37 7.79
N GLY A 89 -12.95 14.39 7.11
CA GLY A 89 -14.05 14.26 6.17
C GLY A 89 -13.79 13.33 4.98
N ARG A 90 -12.56 12.91 4.77
CA ARG A 90 -12.20 11.98 3.71
C ARG A 90 -12.05 10.54 4.20
N ARG A 91 -12.29 10.32 5.47
CA ARG A 91 -12.19 8.98 6.03
C ARG A 91 -13.28 8.08 5.48
N VAL A 92 -12.90 6.86 5.10
CA VAL A 92 -13.83 5.80 4.70
C VAL A 92 -13.88 4.76 5.81
N SER A 93 -15.08 4.43 6.23
CA SER A 93 -15.30 3.44 7.27
C SER A 93 -15.19 2.00 6.74
#